data_a2ee525832c91a48353267c906785d72
#
_entry.id   a2ee525832c91a48353267c906785d72
#
_cell.length_a   1.000
_cell.length_b   1.000
_cell.length_c   1.000
_cell.angle_alpha   90.00
_cell.angle_beta   90.00
_cell.angle_gamma   90.00
#
_symmetry.space_group_name_H-M   'P 1'
#
loop_
_entity.id
_entity.type
_entity.pdbx_description
1 polymer ?
#
loop_
_entity_poly.entity_id
_entity_poly.type
_entity_poly.pdbx_seq_one_letter_code
_entity_poly.pdbx_strand_id
1 'polypeptide(L)'
;MDKRIAIVGAGWAGCAAAVEGVSAGCHVTLFEASHISGGRARKTFVEGMAVDNGQHILLGAYRQTLRLMRQVGIDTRQAFLNLPLQMRYPPFPAVMDFVTPRWPAPFHLVAGLLKAKGLNREDRLALARFFACCRAIRWDIGEDRPVIRLLEQFRQTPKLYALLWRPLCLAALNTSPEQASASVFLAVLRDSLGRKRTDSDMLVPVTDLSALFPEKALAYCIARKGVVRLGETVRHIAFDEKGWVID
;
A
#
# COMPACT_ATOMS: atom_id res chain seq x y z
N MET A 1 -8.06 9.29 -32.20
CA MET A 1 -7.80 10.62 -31.61
C MET A 1 -6.46 10.57 -30.90
N ASP A 2 -5.55 11.44 -31.30
CA ASP A 2 -4.20 11.54 -30.75
C ASP A 2 -4.26 12.26 -29.39
N LYS A 3 -4.50 11.51 -28.31
CA LYS A 3 -4.62 12.10 -26.97
C LYS A 3 -3.24 12.42 -26.42
N ARG A 4 -3.01 13.69 -26.09
CA ARG A 4 -1.84 14.14 -25.33
C ARG A 4 -2.18 14.25 -23.85
N ILE A 5 -1.33 13.68 -23.00
CA ILE A 5 -1.50 13.66 -21.54
C ILE A 5 -0.22 14.22 -20.92
N ALA A 6 -0.36 15.24 -20.10
CA ALA A 6 0.69 15.71 -19.23
C ALA A 6 0.46 15.15 -17.80
N ILE A 7 1.51 14.64 -17.20
CA ILE A 7 1.51 14.09 -15.85
C ILE A 7 2.51 14.86 -15.01
N VAL A 8 2.06 15.41 -13.90
CA VAL A 8 2.92 16.18 -12.99
C VAL A 8 3.23 15.33 -11.77
N GLY A 9 4.50 15.02 -11.59
CA GLY A 9 5.05 14.20 -10.51
C GLY A 9 5.34 12.77 -10.94
N ALA A 10 6.61 12.33 -10.81
CA ALA A 10 7.06 10.95 -11.03
C ALA A 10 7.08 10.12 -9.73
N GLY A 11 6.12 10.35 -8.84
CA GLY A 11 5.82 9.42 -7.76
C GLY A 11 5.21 8.12 -8.32
N TRP A 12 5.01 7.11 -7.50
CA TRP A 12 4.45 5.81 -7.93
C TRP A 12 3.12 5.96 -8.69
N ALA A 13 2.25 6.87 -8.27
CA ALA A 13 0.97 7.11 -8.94
C ALA A 13 1.16 7.75 -10.33
N GLY A 14 2.04 8.75 -10.44
CA GLY A 14 2.35 9.38 -11.74
C GLY A 14 3.05 8.42 -12.70
N CYS A 15 3.99 7.61 -12.20
CA CYS A 15 4.60 6.52 -12.96
C CYS A 15 3.55 5.51 -13.46
N ALA A 16 2.60 5.12 -12.60
CA ALA A 16 1.51 4.22 -12.99
C ALA A 16 0.62 4.83 -14.07
N ALA A 17 0.24 6.10 -13.91
CA ALA A 17 -0.56 6.83 -14.92
C ALA A 17 0.19 6.94 -16.26
N ALA A 18 1.50 7.18 -16.23
CA ALA A 18 2.32 7.24 -17.42
C ALA A 18 2.39 5.90 -18.16
N VAL A 19 2.59 4.79 -17.42
CA VAL A 19 2.59 3.43 -18.00
C VAL A 19 1.25 3.11 -18.66
N GLU A 20 0.14 3.41 -18.00
CA GLU A 20 -1.21 3.18 -18.57
C GLU A 20 -1.45 4.08 -19.79
N GLY A 21 -1.05 5.37 -19.72
CA GLY A 21 -1.23 6.32 -20.81
C GLY A 21 -0.51 5.88 -22.09
N VAL A 22 0.80 5.53 -22.00
CA VAL A 22 1.54 5.06 -23.18
C VAL A 22 1.04 3.71 -23.66
N SER A 23 0.57 2.84 -22.77
CA SER A 23 -0.01 1.54 -23.15
C SER A 23 -1.36 1.68 -23.87
N ALA A 24 -2.11 2.75 -23.58
CA ALA A 24 -3.33 3.12 -24.27
C ALA A 24 -3.08 3.90 -25.59
N GLY A 25 -1.83 4.06 -26.01
CA GLY A 25 -1.46 4.78 -27.24
C GLY A 25 -1.53 6.30 -27.12
N CYS A 26 -1.52 6.85 -25.91
CA CYS A 26 -1.51 8.30 -25.72
C CYS A 26 -0.08 8.85 -25.80
N HIS A 27 0.06 10.11 -26.26
CA HIS A 27 1.32 10.86 -26.14
C HIS A 27 1.44 11.38 -24.70
N VAL A 28 2.33 10.77 -23.93
CA VAL A 28 2.54 11.12 -22.53
C VAL A 28 3.78 11.97 -22.37
N THR A 29 3.65 13.10 -21.65
CA THR A 29 4.77 13.86 -21.10
C THR A 29 4.66 13.86 -19.58
N LEU A 30 5.69 13.36 -18.90
CA LEU A 30 5.77 13.31 -17.45
C LEU A 30 6.81 14.31 -16.95
N PHE A 31 6.42 15.19 -16.03
CA PHE A 31 7.26 16.19 -15.39
C PHE A 31 7.52 15.80 -13.94
N GLU A 32 8.74 15.98 -13.46
CA GLU A 32 9.13 15.73 -12.06
C GLU A 32 10.17 16.77 -11.64
N ALA A 33 9.90 17.43 -10.52
CA ALA A 33 10.79 18.46 -9.99
C ALA A 33 12.14 17.89 -9.50
N SER A 34 12.14 16.64 -9.02
CA SER A 34 13.35 15.97 -8.56
C SER A 34 14.08 15.28 -9.71
N HIS A 35 15.41 15.11 -9.57
CA HIS A 35 16.18 14.25 -10.46
C HIS A 35 16.01 12.75 -10.17
N ILE A 36 15.37 12.38 -9.05
CA ILE A 36 15.10 11.00 -8.64
C ILE A 36 13.61 10.76 -8.63
N SER A 37 13.16 9.78 -9.38
CA SER A 37 11.76 9.34 -9.42
C SER A 37 11.37 8.52 -8.18
N GLY A 38 10.04 8.41 -7.93
CA GLY A 38 9.48 7.62 -6.84
C GLY A 38 8.75 8.44 -5.78
N GLY A 39 8.89 9.77 -5.79
CA GLY A 39 8.20 10.65 -4.85
C GLY A 39 8.63 10.39 -3.40
N ARG A 40 7.66 10.08 -2.52
CA ARG A 40 7.94 9.75 -1.11
C ARG A 40 8.51 8.34 -0.93
N ALA A 41 8.16 7.41 -1.82
CA ALA A 41 8.64 6.03 -1.82
C ALA A 41 9.79 5.90 -2.83
N ARG A 42 10.97 6.37 -2.45
CA ARG A 42 12.17 6.41 -3.29
C ARG A 42 13.44 6.16 -2.48
N LYS A 43 14.51 5.83 -3.17
CA LYS A 43 15.85 5.87 -2.57
C LYS A 43 16.28 7.31 -2.27
N THR A 44 17.06 7.46 -1.23
CA THR A 44 17.77 8.69 -0.86
C THR A 44 19.19 8.34 -0.45
N PHE A 45 20.02 9.34 -0.17
CA PHE A 45 21.39 9.13 0.27
C PHE A 45 21.57 9.73 1.65
N VAL A 46 22.10 8.92 2.57
CA VAL A 46 22.48 9.32 3.91
C VAL A 46 23.96 8.94 4.09
N GLU A 47 24.82 9.93 4.32
CA GLU A 47 26.28 9.73 4.44
C GLU A 47 26.88 8.91 3.28
N GLY A 48 26.41 9.14 2.06
CA GLY A 48 26.87 8.45 0.86
C GLY A 48 26.29 7.06 0.63
N MET A 49 25.53 6.52 1.58
CA MET A 49 24.82 5.23 1.44
C MET A 49 23.44 5.42 0.84
N ALA A 50 23.10 4.61 -0.16
CA ALA A 50 21.75 4.57 -0.70
C ALA A 50 20.83 3.82 0.28
N VAL A 51 19.77 4.50 0.72
CA VAL A 51 18.73 3.97 1.61
C VAL A 51 17.35 4.36 1.08
N ASP A 52 16.34 3.63 1.45
CA ASP A 52 14.96 4.04 1.15
C ASP A 52 14.50 5.16 2.07
N ASN A 53 13.73 6.10 1.52
CA ASN A 53 13.07 7.15 2.29
C ASN A 53 11.88 6.55 3.07
N GLY A 54 12.19 5.81 4.11
CA GLY A 54 11.24 5.04 4.89
C GLY A 54 10.99 3.63 4.35
N GLN A 55 10.65 2.72 5.26
CA GLN A 55 10.35 1.34 4.90
C GLN A 55 8.95 1.24 4.30
N HIS A 56 8.84 0.60 3.15
CA HIS A 56 7.56 0.30 2.51
C HIS A 56 7.43 -1.21 2.32
N ILE A 57 6.35 -1.78 2.85
CA ILE A 57 5.96 -3.17 2.65
C ILE A 57 4.71 -3.17 1.78
N LEU A 58 4.71 -3.93 0.70
CA LEU A 58 3.52 -4.12 -0.12
C LEU A 58 2.74 -5.34 0.41
N LEU A 59 1.47 -5.39 0.09
CA LEU A 59 0.64 -6.57 0.35
C LEU A 59 0.32 -7.29 -0.96
N GLY A 60 0.12 -8.59 -0.89
CA GLY A 60 -0.34 -9.37 -2.02
C GLY A 60 -1.68 -8.88 -2.61
N ALA A 61 -2.47 -8.16 -1.79
CA ALA A 61 -3.69 -7.48 -2.21
C ALA A 61 -3.47 -6.31 -3.19
N TYR A 62 -2.26 -5.78 -3.33
CA TYR A 62 -1.96 -4.65 -4.21
C TYR A 62 -1.90 -5.07 -5.68
N ARG A 63 -2.99 -5.66 -6.15
CA ARG A 63 -3.09 -6.34 -7.46
C ARG A 63 -2.73 -5.44 -8.63
N GLN A 64 -3.18 -4.17 -8.60
CA GLN A 64 -2.90 -3.21 -9.69
C GLN A 64 -1.43 -2.83 -9.70
N THR A 65 -0.83 -2.57 -8.55
CA THR A 65 0.61 -2.29 -8.44
C THR A 65 1.44 -3.46 -8.96
N LEU A 66 1.13 -4.68 -8.52
CA LEU A 66 1.82 -5.90 -8.97
C LEU A 66 1.58 -6.19 -10.46
N ARG A 67 0.40 -5.83 -11.01
CA ARG A 67 0.13 -5.93 -12.45
C ARG A 67 1.02 -4.97 -13.24
N LEU A 68 1.07 -3.70 -12.82
CA LEU A 68 1.91 -2.68 -13.46
C LEU A 68 3.39 -3.03 -13.40
N MET A 69 3.87 -3.54 -12.26
CA MET A 69 5.25 -4.02 -12.15
C MET A 69 5.56 -5.10 -13.19
N ARG A 70 4.70 -6.10 -13.33
CA ARG A 70 4.88 -7.13 -14.37
C ARG A 70 4.82 -6.56 -15.79
N GLN A 71 3.94 -5.58 -16.01
CA GLN A 71 3.80 -4.91 -17.30
C GLN A 71 5.08 -4.18 -17.74
N VAL A 72 5.80 -3.59 -16.79
CA VAL A 72 7.09 -2.94 -17.06
C VAL A 72 8.29 -3.89 -17.00
N GLY A 73 8.04 -5.21 -16.95
CA GLY A 73 9.07 -6.25 -17.03
C GLY A 73 9.70 -6.66 -15.69
N ILE A 74 9.06 -6.36 -14.56
CA ILE A 74 9.57 -6.78 -13.23
C ILE A 74 9.05 -8.19 -12.91
N ASP A 75 9.98 -9.11 -12.62
CA ASP A 75 9.62 -10.39 -12.03
C ASP A 75 9.30 -10.20 -10.54
N THR A 76 8.01 -10.14 -10.23
CA THR A 76 7.52 -9.93 -8.88
C THR A 76 7.85 -11.08 -7.92
N ARG A 77 8.30 -12.25 -8.40
CA ARG A 77 8.74 -13.35 -7.54
C ARG A 77 10.16 -13.12 -7.01
N GLN A 78 11.00 -12.47 -7.82
CA GLN A 78 12.38 -12.14 -7.46
C GLN A 78 12.50 -10.78 -6.79
N ALA A 79 11.57 -9.86 -7.08
CA ALA A 79 11.59 -8.50 -6.57
C ALA A 79 11.22 -8.39 -5.08
N PHE A 80 10.63 -9.45 -4.50
CA PHE A 80 10.14 -9.43 -3.11
C PHE A 80 10.53 -10.68 -2.33
N LEU A 81 10.89 -10.47 -1.07
CA LEU A 81 10.82 -11.50 -0.05
C LEU A 81 9.36 -11.64 0.38
N ASN A 82 8.76 -12.80 0.10
CA ASN A 82 7.36 -13.08 0.43
C ASN A 82 7.27 -13.70 1.82
N LEU A 83 6.72 -12.96 2.77
CA LEU A 83 6.48 -13.38 4.14
C LEU A 83 4.99 -13.57 4.41
N PRO A 84 4.59 -14.54 5.24
CA PRO A 84 3.22 -14.62 5.72
C PRO A 84 2.88 -13.38 6.55
N LEU A 85 1.59 -13.06 6.65
CA LEU A 85 1.14 -11.99 7.54
C LEU A 85 1.65 -12.22 8.95
N GLN A 86 2.39 -11.26 9.46
CA GLN A 86 2.97 -11.34 10.79
C GLN A 86 3.08 -9.97 11.45
N MET A 87 2.95 -9.98 12.77
CA MET A 87 3.19 -8.83 13.62
C MET A 87 3.97 -9.31 14.85
N ARG A 88 5.23 -8.95 14.91
CA ARG A 88 6.16 -9.38 15.94
C ARG A 88 6.68 -8.18 16.71
N TYR A 89 6.61 -8.27 17.99
CA TYR A 89 7.19 -7.28 18.89
C TYR A 89 8.49 -7.80 19.48
N PRO A 90 9.44 -6.93 19.80
CA PRO A 90 10.69 -7.31 20.45
C PRO A 90 10.45 -8.16 21.71
N PRO A 91 11.37 -9.06 22.09
CA PRO A 91 11.17 -10.03 23.16
C PRO A 91 11.08 -9.42 24.57
N PHE A 92 11.18 -8.12 24.74
CA PHE A 92 11.16 -7.50 26.06
C PHE A 92 10.17 -6.34 26.16
N PRO A 93 9.21 -6.47 27.07
CA PRO A 93 8.52 -7.67 27.48
C PRO A 93 7.73 -8.25 26.29
N ALA A 94 7.64 -9.57 26.16
CA ALA A 94 6.92 -10.25 25.08
C ALA A 94 5.48 -9.78 25.01
N VAL A 95 5.18 -8.79 24.15
CA VAL A 95 3.92 -8.08 24.18
C VAL A 95 2.90 -8.75 23.26
N MET A 96 3.32 -9.15 22.07
CA MET A 96 2.51 -9.91 21.11
C MET A 96 3.41 -10.55 20.05
N ASP A 97 3.13 -11.79 19.67
CA ASP A 97 3.70 -12.46 18.52
C ASP A 97 2.58 -13.15 17.75
N PHE A 98 2.26 -12.60 16.59
CA PHE A 98 1.23 -13.09 15.69
C PHE A 98 1.85 -13.43 14.34
N VAL A 99 1.77 -14.69 13.93
CA VAL A 99 2.25 -15.15 12.63
C VAL A 99 1.23 -16.12 12.06
N THR A 100 0.82 -15.90 10.81
CA THR A 100 -0.10 -16.80 10.14
C THR A 100 0.63 -17.96 9.47
N PRO A 101 0.13 -19.20 9.57
CA PRO A 101 0.64 -20.29 8.75
C PRO A 101 0.23 -20.12 7.29
N ARG A 102 0.89 -20.82 6.37
CA ARG A 102 0.55 -20.78 4.93
C ARG A 102 -0.66 -21.66 4.59
N TRP A 103 -1.68 -21.65 5.42
CA TRP A 103 -2.93 -22.38 5.20
C TRP A 103 -3.90 -21.59 4.32
N PRO A 104 -4.88 -22.25 3.67
CA PRO A 104 -5.91 -21.54 2.91
C PRO A 104 -6.71 -20.55 3.77
N ALA A 105 -7.18 -19.47 3.13
CA ALA A 105 -8.10 -18.55 3.80
C ALA A 105 -9.46 -19.24 4.05
N PRO A 106 -10.11 -18.96 5.17
CA PRO A 106 -9.74 -18.08 6.28
C PRO A 106 -8.91 -18.76 7.39
N PHE A 107 -8.59 -20.05 7.24
CA PHE A 107 -7.98 -20.87 8.29
C PHE A 107 -6.61 -20.37 8.75
N HIS A 108 -5.85 -19.70 7.85
CA HIS A 108 -4.56 -19.09 8.21
C HIS A 108 -4.73 -18.02 9.31
N LEU A 109 -5.77 -17.19 9.24
CA LEU A 109 -6.04 -16.16 10.26
C LEU A 109 -6.48 -16.80 11.58
N VAL A 110 -7.37 -17.79 11.50
CA VAL A 110 -7.84 -18.52 12.68
C VAL A 110 -6.67 -19.20 13.39
N ALA A 111 -5.84 -19.93 12.65
CA ALA A 111 -4.68 -20.61 13.23
C ALA A 111 -3.63 -19.62 13.76
N GLY A 112 -3.38 -18.50 13.07
CA GLY A 112 -2.54 -17.43 13.55
C GLY A 112 -3.04 -16.85 14.87
N LEU A 113 -4.34 -16.60 14.99
CA LEU A 113 -4.97 -16.10 16.20
C LEU A 113 -4.85 -17.09 17.37
N LEU A 114 -5.11 -18.37 17.12
CA LEU A 114 -5.02 -19.40 18.15
C LEU A 114 -3.59 -19.59 18.66
N LYS A 115 -2.60 -19.45 17.79
CA LYS A 115 -1.18 -19.59 18.11
C LYS A 115 -0.53 -18.28 18.59
N ALA A 116 -1.23 -17.15 18.50
CA ALA A 116 -0.68 -15.85 18.91
C ALA A 116 -0.26 -15.88 20.38
N LYS A 117 0.98 -15.49 20.65
CA LYS A 117 1.49 -15.31 22.01
C LYS A 117 1.13 -13.92 22.51
N GLY A 118 1.02 -13.77 23.82
CA GLY A 118 0.73 -12.48 24.44
C GLY A 118 -0.73 -12.03 24.40
N LEU A 119 -1.63 -12.74 23.71
CA LEU A 119 -3.08 -12.49 23.73
C LEU A 119 -3.77 -13.42 24.72
N ASN A 120 -4.61 -12.86 25.59
CA ASN A 120 -5.46 -13.63 26.51
C ASN A 120 -6.73 -14.13 25.81
N ARG A 121 -7.62 -14.82 26.53
CA ARG A 121 -8.88 -15.35 25.96
C ARG A 121 -9.82 -14.24 25.52
N GLU A 122 -9.90 -13.15 26.29
CA GLU A 122 -10.74 -12.00 25.98
C GLU A 122 -10.30 -11.32 24.68
N ASP A 123 -8.99 -11.08 24.51
CA ASP A 123 -8.43 -10.51 23.28
C ASP A 123 -8.77 -11.36 22.06
N ARG A 124 -8.62 -12.67 22.16
CA ARG A 124 -8.92 -13.61 21.05
C ARG A 124 -10.41 -13.61 20.70
N LEU A 125 -11.29 -13.59 21.70
CA LEU A 125 -12.74 -13.52 21.49
C LEU A 125 -13.15 -12.17 20.88
N ALA A 126 -12.55 -11.07 21.34
CA ALA A 126 -12.81 -9.74 20.80
C ALA A 126 -12.40 -9.66 19.32
N LEU A 127 -11.23 -10.20 18.96
CA LEU A 127 -10.76 -10.23 17.58
C LEU A 127 -11.62 -11.15 16.70
N ALA A 128 -11.99 -12.33 17.18
CA ALA A 128 -12.90 -13.23 16.47
C ALA A 128 -14.27 -12.57 16.23
N ARG A 129 -14.82 -11.89 17.25
CA ARG A 129 -16.05 -11.10 17.13
C ARG A 129 -15.93 -10.00 16.09
N PHE A 130 -14.83 -9.26 16.08
CA PHE A 130 -14.60 -8.20 15.07
C PHE A 130 -14.75 -8.74 13.65
N PHE A 131 -14.03 -9.81 13.31
CA PHE A 131 -14.12 -10.41 11.98
C PHE A 131 -15.49 -11.02 11.67
N ALA A 132 -16.16 -11.60 12.66
CA ALA A 132 -17.52 -12.10 12.48
C ALA A 132 -18.51 -10.96 12.19
N CYS A 133 -18.45 -9.86 12.95
CA CYS A 133 -19.26 -8.67 12.72
C CYS A 133 -18.97 -8.04 11.35
N CYS A 134 -17.70 -7.87 10.98
CA CYS A 134 -17.34 -7.35 9.66
C CYS A 134 -17.92 -8.18 8.52
N ARG A 135 -17.90 -9.52 8.64
CA ARG A 135 -18.52 -10.41 7.64
C ARG A 135 -20.04 -10.29 7.63
N ALA A 136 -20.68 -10.21 8.79
CA ALA A 136 -22.13 -10.09 8.89
C ALA A 136 -22.64 -8.80 8.21
N ILE A 137 -21.94 -7.68 8.38
CA ILE A 137 -22.24 -6.41 7.72
C ILE A 137 -21.64 -6.31 6.31
N ARG A 138 -21.07 -7.39 5.76
CA ARG A 138 -20.42 -7.45 4.44
C ARG A 138 -19.32 -6.39 4.25
N TRP A 139 -18.62 -6.01 5.33
CA TRP A 139 -17.60 -4.97 5.37
C TRP A 139 -18.12 -3.57 5.03
N ASP A 140 -19.40 -3.35 5.16
CA ASP A 140 -20.07 -2.07 4.92
C ASP A 140 -20.77 -1.61 6.21
N ILE A 141 -20.43 -0.40 6.66
CA ILE A 141 -20.98 0.21 7.87
C ILE A 141 -22.05 1.25 7.56
N GLY A 142 -22.37 1.46 6.27
CA GLY A 142 -23.27 2.51 5.81
C GLY A 142 -22.65 3.89 6.01
N GLU A 143 -23.07 4.64 7.02
CA GLU A 143 -22.51 5.94 7.34
C GLU A 143 -21.10 5.83 7.90
N ASP A 144 -20.17 6.62 7.35
CA ASP A 144 -18.77 6.60 7.74
C ASP A 144 -18.57 7.26 9.13
N ARG A 145 -17.56 6.77 9.85
CA ARG A 145 -17.19 7.23 11.18
C ARG A 145 -15.71 6.94 11.46
N PRO A 146 -15.12 7.54 12.51
CA PRO A 146 -13.75 7.22 12.89
C PRO A 146 -13.57 5.73 13.27
N VAL A 147 -12.43 5.16 12.91
CA VAL A 147 -12.07 3.76 13.22
C VAL A 147 -12.22 3.46 14.70
N ILE A 148 -11.87 4.38 15.60
CA ILE A 148 -12.01 4.19 17.04
C ILE A 148 -13.45 3.85 17.44
N ARG A 149 -14.45 4.50 16.83
CA ARG A 149 -15.87 4.23 17.12
C ARG A 149 -16.32 2.85 16.63
N LEU A 150 -15.76 2.38 15.52
CA LEU A 150 -15.99 1.02 15.06
C LEU A 150 -15.40 -0.01 16.03
N LEU A 151 -14.18 0.23 16.51
CA LEU A 151 -13.50 -0.64 17.47
C LEU A 151 -14.24 -0.71 18.81
N GLU A 152 -14.75 0.41 19.30
CA GLU A 152 -15.59 0.50 20.50
C GLU A 152 -16.89 -0.29 20.32
N GLN A 153 -17.60 -0.08 19.20
CA GLN A 153 -18.84 -0.78 18.87
C GLN A 153 -18.64 -2.30 18.83
N PHE A 154 -17.53 -2.77 18.29
CA PHE A 154 -17.19 -4.19 18.21
C PHE A 154 -16.42 -4.69 19.45
N ARG A 155 -16.40 -3.88 20.50
CA ARG A 155 -15.85 -4.19 21.83
C ARG A 155 -14.43 -4.76 21.77
N GLN A 156 -13.54 -4.01 21.08
CA GLN A 156 -12.13 -4.35 21.04
C GLN A 156 -11.44 -3.98 22.35
N THR A 157 -10.50 -4.82 22.79
CA THR A 157 -9.80 -4.58 24.05
C THR A 157 -8.76 -3.45 23.90
N PRO A 158 -8.43 -2.73 25.00
CA PRO A 158 -7.36 -1.73 24.98
C PRO A 158 -6.02 -2.30 24.50
N LYS A 159 -5.76 -3.57 24.80
CA LYS A 159 -4.55 -4.27 24.37
C LYS A 159 -4.53 -4.47 22.85
N LEU A 160 -5.63 -4.94 22.26
CA LEU A 160 -5.74 -5.05 20.80
C LEU A 160 -5.69 -3.68 20.11
N TYR A 161 -6.26 -2.66 20.73
CA TYR A 161 -6.14 -1.30 20.22
C TYR A 161 -4.67 -0.88 20.12
N ALA A 162 -3.92 -1.02 21.22
CA ALA A 162 -2.53 -0.57 21.29
C ALA A 162 -1.57 -1.38 20.39
N LEU A 163 -1.75 -2.72 20.37
CA LEU A 163 -0.79 -3.63 19.71
C LEU A 163 -1.16 -4.04 18.29
N LEU A 164 -2.42 -3.91 17.90
CA LEU A 164 -2.88 -4.34 16.56
C LEU A 164 -3.52 -3.18 15.80
N TRP A 165 -4.62 -2.63 16.32
CA TRP A 165 -5.46 -1.74 15.51
C TRP A 165 -4.81 -0.40 15.23
N ARG A 166 -4.22 0.24 16.24
CA ARG A 166 -3.54 1.53 16.05
C ARG A 166 -2.34 1.41 15.12
N PRO A 167 -1.40 0.46 15.31
CA PRO A 167 -0.29 0.28 14.36
C PRO A 167 -0.74 -0.05 12.95
N LEU A 168 -1.75 -0.91 12.81
CA LEU A 168 -2.29 -1.31 11.50
C LEU A 168 -2.97 -0.13 10.79
N CYS A 169 -3.74 0.68 11.51
CA CYS A 169 -4.41 1.86 10.96
C CYS A 169 -3.38 2.89 10.48
N LEU A 170 -2.36 3.17 11.30
CA LEU A 170 -1.27 4.07 10.93
C LEU A 170 -0.49 3.55 9.71
N ALA A 171 -0.17 2.26 9.66
CA ALA A 171 0.56 1.67 8.55
C ALA A 171 -0.26 1.67 7.24
N ALA A 172 -1.58 1.42 7.32
CA ALA A 172 -2.44 1.30 6.16
C ALA A 172 -2.98 2.64 5.63
N LEU A 173 -3.28 3.58 6.53
CA LEU A 173 -3.98 4.84 6.20
C LEU A 173 -3.16 6.09 6.50
N ASN A 174 -1.98 5.95 7.10
CA ASN A 174 -1.16 7.06 7.59
C ASN A 174 -1.96 8.06 8.45
N THR A 175 -2.95 7.55 9.17
CA THR A 175 -3.92 8.34 9.95
C THR A 175 -4.24 7.59 11.22
N SER A 176 -4.40 8.30 12.33
CA SER A 176 -4.74 7.68 13.61
C SER A 176 -6.18 7.15 13.63
N PRO A 177 -6.52 6.11 14.44
CA PRO A 177 -7.86 5.57 14.51
C PRO A 177 -8.95 6.58 14.90
N GLU A 178 -8.57 7.67 15.57
CA GLU A 178 -9.47 8.75 15.99
C GLU A 178 -9.95 9.60 14.82
N GLN A 179 -9.18 9.63 13.72
CA GLN A 179 -9.45 10.46 12.54
C GLN A 179 -9.66 9.64 11.28
N ALA A 180 -9.16 8.40 11.24
CA ALA A 180 -9.23 7.55 10.07
C ALA A 180 -10.66 7.10 9.78
N SER A 181 -11.06 7.07 8.51
CA SER A 181 -12.33 6.55 8.03
C SER A 181 -12.44 5.05 8.28
N ALA A 182 -13.50 4.62 8.99
CA ALA A 182 -13.76 3.21 9.23
C ALA A 182 -14.17 2.50 7.93
N SER A 183 -14.88 3.15 7.02
CA SER A 183 -15.25 2.58 5.72
C SER A 183 -14.00 2.25 4.89
N VAL A 184 -13.03 3.17 4.83
CA VAL A 184 -11.76 2.93 4.13
C VAL A 184 -10.95 1.84 4.84
N PHE A 185 -10.89 1.86 6.17
CA PHE A 185 -10.19 0.84 6.94
C PHE A 185 -10.76 -0.57 6.71
N LEU A 186 -12.10 -0.71 6.72
CA LEU A 186 -12.78 -1.97 6.43
C LEU A 186 -12.53 -2.44 5.00
N ALA A 187 -12.49 -1.52 4.02
CA ALA A 187 -12.15 -1.87 2.64
C ALA A 187 -10.72 -2.44 2.54
N VAL A 188 -9.74 -1.83 3.22
CA VAL A 188 -8.37 -2.36 3.30
C VAL A 188 -8.34 -3.75 3.93
N LEU A 189 -9.03 -3.95 5.06
CA LEU A 189 -9.08 -5.26 5.73
C LEU A 189 -9.77 -6.31 4.86
N ARG A 190 -10.87 -5.97 4.22
CA ARG A 190 -11.59 -6.85 3.29
C ARG A 190 -10.69 -7.32 2.15
N ASP A 191 -9.99 -6.39 1.53
CA ASP A 191 -9.19 -6.69 0.35
C ASP A 191 -7.90 -7.44 0.70
N SER A 192 -7.31 -7.18 1.88
CA SER A 192 -6.10 -7.85 2.35
C SER A 192 -6.35 -9.17 3.09
N LEU A 193 -7.44 -9.30 3.83
CA LEU A 193 -7.70 -10.45 4.71
C LEU A 193 -8.93 -11.26 4.31
N GLY A 194 -9.84 -10.65 3.55
CA GLY A 194 -11.19 -11.20 3.32
C GLY A 194 -11.28 -12.23 2.20
N ARG A 195 -10.31 -12.35 1.28
CA ARG A 195 -10.41 -13.14 0.06
C ARG A 195 -9.46 -14.32 0.03
N LYS A 196 -8.24 -14.13 -0.45
CA LYS A 196 -7.23 -15.18 -0.58
C LYS A 196 -6.13 -15.03 0.47
N ARG A 197 -5.55 -16.14 0.90
CA ARG A 197 -4.40 -16.10 1.80
C ARG A 197 -3.26 -15.22 1.25
N THR A 198 -2.98 -15.35 -0.05
CA THR A 198 -1.92 -14.59 -0.70
C THR A 198 -2.15 -13.09 -0.70
N ASP A 199 -3.40 -12.62 -0.54
CA ASP A 199 -3.70 -11.20 -0.46
C ASP A 199 -3.14 -10.56 0.83
N SER A 200 -2.98 -11.38 1.89
CA SER A 200 -2.39 -10.97 3.17
C SER A 200 -0.86 -11.11 3.25
N ASP A 201 -0.23 -11.76 2.27
CA ASP A 201 1.23 -11.92 2.27
C ASP A 201 1.91 -10.55 2.26
N MET A 202 2.94 -10.42 3.09
CA MET A 202 3.78 -9.24 3.17
C MET A 202 4.91 -9.36 2.14
N LEU A 203 4.98 -8.41 1.22
CA LEU A 203 5.96 -8.36 0.16
C LEU A 203 7.01 -7.32 0.51
N VAL A 204 8.15 -7.78 1.01
CA VAL A 204 9.28 -6.93 1.39
C VAL A 204 10.20 -6.76 0.19
N PRO A 205 10.43 -5.53 -0.32
CA PRO A 205 11.33 -5.30 -1.44
C PRO A 205 12.74 -5.82 -1.16
N VAL A 206 13.38 -6.41 -2.17
CA VAL A 206 14.79 -6.84 -2.11
C VAL A 206 15.74 -5.84 -2.79
N THR A 207 15.20 -4.76 -3.32
CA THR A 207 15.92 -3.64 -3.94
C THR A 207 15.34 -2.32 -3.46
N ASP A 208 16.01 -1.21 -3.74
CA ASP A 208 15.50 0.11 -3.40
C ASP A 208 14.17 0.44 -4.13
N LEU A 209 13.38 1.32 -3.53
CA LEU A 209 12.04 1.64 -4.00
C LEU A 209 12.00 2.38 -5.35
N SER A 210 13.09 3.07 -5.72
CA SER A 210 13.19 3.72 -7.04
C SER A 210 13.45 2.68 -8.13
N ALA A 211 14.36 1.75 -7.90
CA ALA A 211 14.66 0.65 -8.82
C ALA A 211 13.51 -0.36 -8.90
N LEU A 212 12.75 -0.51 -7.81
CA LEU A 212 11.66 -1.48 -7.71
C LEU A 212 10.55 -1.23 -8.75
N PHE A 213 10.13 0.03 -8.99
CA PHE A 213 9.09 0.33 -9.96
C PHE A 213 9.31 1.62 -10.74
N PRO A 214 9.54 2.80 -10.12
CA PRO A 214 9.59 4.08 -10.83
C PRO A 214 10.59 4.10 -11.99
N GLU A 215 11.84 3.69 -11.79
CA GLU A 215 12.86 3.69 -12.84
C GLU A 215 12.46 2.79 -14.02
N LYS A 216 11.89 1.62 -13.75
CA LYS A 216 11.40 0.70 -14.79
C LYS A 216 10.19 1.26 -15.52
N ALA A 217 9.30 1.97 -14.81
CA ALA A 217 8.14 2.63 -15.40
C ALA A 217 8.56 3.76 -16.34
N LEU A 218 9.54 4.58 -15.94
CA LEU A 218 10.08 5.64 -16.82
C LEU A 218 10.74 5.05 -18.07
N ALA A 219 11.57 4.03 -17.92
CA ALA A 219 12.20 3.34 -19.05
C ALA A 219 11.15 2.75 -20.01
N TYR A 220 10.08 2.15 -19.47
CA TYR A 220 8.95 1.63 -20.24
C TYR A 220 8.23 2.73 -21.02
N CYS A 221 8.03 3.91 -20.42
CA CYS A 221 7.42 5.07 -21.07
C CYS A 221 8.28 5.60 -22.22
N ILE A 222 9.59 5.77 -21.98
CA ILE A 222 10.54 6.25 -22.99
C ILE A 222 10.61 5.30 -24.19
N ALA A 223 10.66 3.98 -23.95
CA ALA A 223 10.65 2.97 -25.00
C ALA A 223 9.38 3.00 -25.88
N ARG A 224 8.30 3.64 -25.40
CA ARG A 224 7.02 3.84 -26.11
C ARG A 224 6.79 5.29 -26.55
N LYS A 225 7.87 6.03 -26.75
CA LYS A 225 7.86 7.43 -27.22
C LYS A 225 7.22 8.41 -26.22
N GLY A 226 7.07 8.04 -24.94
CA GLY A 226 6.73 8.98 -23.86
C GLY A 226 7.92 9.88 -23.56
N VAL A 227 7.64 11.12 -23.20
CA VAL A 227 8.64 12.12 -22.82
C VAL A 227 8.72 12.18 -21.31
N VAL A 228 9.92 12.08 -20.74
CA VAL A 228 10.18 12.17 -19.30
C VAL A 228 11.11 13.34 -19.03
N ARG A 229 10.69 14.26 -18.20
CA ARG A 229 11.40 15.48 -17.82
C ARG A 229 11.62 15.49 -16.32
N LEU A 230 12.81 15.06 -15.89
CA LEU A 230 13.26 15.11 -14.51
C LEU A 230 14.00 16.43 -14.25
N GLY A 231 13.89 16.97 -13.03
CA GLY A 231 14.46 18.27 -12.64
C GLY A 231 13.63 19.46 -13.15
N GLU A 232 12.47 19.22 -13.75
CA GLU A 232 11.56 20.27 -14.23
C GLU A 232 10.37 20.43 -13.26
N THR A 233 10.27 21.61 -12.67
CA THR A 233 9.17 21.97 -11.76
C THR A 233 8.06 22.64 -12.54
N VAL A 234 6.89 22.04 -12.56
CA VAL A 234 5.66 22.68 -13.04
C VAL A 234 5.21 23.71 -12.01
N ARG A 235 5.15 24.98 -12.40
CA ARG A 235 4.77 26.09 -11.52
C ARG A 235 3.35 26.55 -11.73
N HIS A 236 2.87 26.42 -12.96
CA HIS A 236 1.54 26.87 -13.31
C HIS A 236 0.88 25.90 -14.29
N ILE A 237 -0.43 25.71 -14.09
CA ILE A 237 -1.30 24.96 -14.99
C ILE A 237 -2.49 25.84 -15.30
N ALA A 238 -2.73 26.13 -16.56
CA ALA A 238 -3.88 26.91 -17.01
C ALA A 238 -4.62 26.19 -18.14
N PHE A 239 -5.85 26.57 -18.35
CA PHE A 239 -6.64 26.13 -19.49
C PHE A 239 -7.02 27.37 -20.30
N ASP A 240 -6.66 27.39 -21.58
CA ASP A 240 -6.99 28.46 -22.53
C ASP A 240 -7.76 27.91 -23.73
N GLU A 241 -8.01 28.77 -24.71
CA GLU A 241 -8.75 28.42 -25.95
C GLU A 241 -8.06 27.30 -26.76
N LYS A 242 -6.76 27.07 -26.54
CA LYS A 242 -5.97 26.03 -27.24
C LYS A 242 -5.81 24.76 -26.41
N GLY A 243 -6.24 24.76 -25.16
CA GLY A 243 -6.18 23.61 -24.25
C GLY A 243 -5.37 23.88 -22.97
N TRP A 244 -4.81 22.83 -22.40
CA TRP A 244 -3.99 22.92 -21.19
C TRP A 244 -2.59 23.45 -21.49
N VAL A 245 -2.21 24.50 -20.77
CA VAL A 245 -0.86 25.10 -20.78
C VAL A 245 -0.16 24.73 -19.48
N ILE A 246 1.09 24.30 -19.58
CA ILE A 246 1.93 23.91 -18.44
C ILE A 246 3.22 24.71 -18.52
N ASP A 247 3.55 25.41 -17.44
CA ASP A 247 4.74 26.24 -17.27
C ASP A 247 5.50 25.88 -15.98
#